data_d5a1965a864a04bb39d0d124d78753e1
#
_entry.id   d5a1965a864a04bb39d0d124d78753e1
#
_cell.length_a   1.000
_cell.length_b   1.000
_cell.length_c   1.000
_cell.angle_alpha   90.00
_cell.angle_beta   90.00
_cell.angle_gamma   90.00
#
_symmetry.space_group_name_H-M   'P 1'
#
loop_
_entity.id
_entity.type
_entity.pdbx_description
1 polymer ?
#
loop_
_entity_poly.entity_id
_entity_poly.type
_entity_poly.pdbx_seq_one_letter_code
_entity_poly.pdbx_strand_id
1 'polypeptide(L)'
;MDSLADRIRHAGIATSVQTYLLWRAAVDQAIQDYRRDPAPIVLIGHSMGGDSALAFAQRLNNENIPVSLLVTYDPTRIADDVPPNVERYINIFQSSNIMGGGNVVQASRFHGHYASFNLKDHSEIIHINIEKAERIQEQLVRKIAELSSTPAAVQGEAVPLHLEVPADAAIELWDSGLPVQAHADDTLKSMAATYHVPPWSLAEINAMSVRAPLSEGQRVIIPRHLVPMPVPSTITSYAPNGH
;
A
#
# COMPACT_ATOMS: atom_id res chain seq x y z
N MET A 1 -5.27 -10.82 -13.24
CA MET A 1 -4.65 -9.50 -13.59
C MET A 1 -5.42 -8.76 -14.68
N ASP A 2 -5.99 -9.42 -15.68
CA ASP A 2 -6.72 -8.76 -16.79
C ASP A 2 -7.87 -7.88 -16.30
N SER A 3 -8.70 -8.39 -15.36
CA SER A 3 -9.81 -7.61 -14.77
C SER A 3 -9.36 -6.30 -14.12
N LEU A 4 -8.24 -6.31 -13.39
CA LEU A 4 -7.68 -5.10 -12.78
C LEU A 4 -7.16 -4.13 -13.86
N ALA A 5 -6.45 -4.66 -14.87
CA ALA A 5 -5.97 -3.86 -15.98
C ALA A 5 -7.11 -3.19 -16.77
N ASP A 6 -8.22 -3.91 -16.97
CA ASP A 6 -9.39 -3.35 -17.63
C ASP A 6 -10.03 -2.22 -16.80
N ARG A 7 -10.14 -2.38 -15.48
CA ARG A 7 -10.61 -1.30 -14.60
C ARG A 7 -9.71 -0.06 -14.66
N ILE A 8 -8.39 -0.24 -14.69
CA ILE A 8 -7.41 0.85 -14.80
C ILE A 8 -7.55 1.56 -16.17
N ARG A 9 -7.72 0.81 -17.28
CA ARG A 9 -7.97 1.38 -18.61
C ARG A 9 -9.28 2.16 -18.67
N HIS A 10 -10.34 1.65 -18.04
CA HIS A 10 -11.64 2.37 -17.94
C HIS A 10 -11.51 3.68 -17.15
N ALA A 11 -10.55 3.78 -16.23
CA ALA A 11 -10.20 5.03 -15.56
C ALA A 11 -9.34 5.97 -16.43
N GLY A 12 -9.09 5.64 -17.70
CA GLY A 12 -8.34 6.47 -18.65
C GLY A 12 -6.82 6.34 -18.54
N ILE A 13 -6.31 5.31 -17.85
CA ILE A 13 -4.87 5.15 -17.59
C ILE A 13 -4.29 4.06 -18.50
N ALA A 14 -3.21 4.40 -19.21
CA ALA A 14 -2.51 3.46 -20.06
C ALA A 14 -1.94 2.29 -19.24
N THR A 15 -2.27 1.07 -19.62
CA THR A 15 -1.91 -0.15 -18.88
C THR A 15 -1.61 -1.29 -19.82
N SER A 16 -0.51 -1.99 -19.58
CA SER A 16 -0.13 -3.22 -20.27
C SER A 16 -0.17 -4.41 -19.29
N VAL A 17 -0.55 -5.58 -19.79
CA VAL A 17 -0.45 -6.85 -19.06
C VAL A 17 0.53 -7.73 -19.80
N GLN A 18 1.49 -8.28 -19.07
CA GLN A 18 2.51 -9.14 -19.65
C GLN A 18 2.70 -10.40 -18.84
N THR A 19 3.18 -11.46 -19.45
CA THR A 19 3.61 -12.65 -18.72
C THR A 19 4.87 -12.34 -17.93
N TYR A 20 5.03 -12.97 -16.77
CA TYR A 20 6.22 -12.80 -15.93
C TYR A 20 7.54 -13.10 -16.64
N LEU A 21 7.54 -13.87 -17.72
CA LEU A 21 8.73 -14.18 -18.51
C LEU A 21 9.25 -13.00 -19.35
N LEU A 22 8.41 -12.05 -19.69
CA LEU A 22 8.73 -10.94 -20.60
C LEU A 22 9.14 -9.65 -19.87
N TRP A 23 9.27 -9.67 -18.56
CA TRP A 23 9.52 -8.47 -17.76
C TRP A 23 10.81 -7.72 -18.19
N ARG A 24 11.86 -8.45 -18.68
CA ARG A 24 13.10 -7.79 -19.11
C ARG A 24 12.91 -6.89 -20.33
N ALA A 25 12.17 -7.34 -21.31
CA ALA A 25 11.86 -6.51 -22.48
C ALA A 25 10.95 -5.33 -22.08
N ALA A 26 10.01 -5.57 -21.18
CA ALA A 26 9.10 -4.55 -20.68
C ALA A 26 9.83 -3.44 -19.89
N VAL A 27 10.82 -3.79 -19.05
CA VAL A 27 11.58 -2.78 -18.30
C VAL A 27 12.46 -1.93 -19.20
N ASP A 28 13.08 -2.52 -20.22
CA ASP A 28 13.90 -1.77 -21.19
C ASP A 28 13.04 -0.74 -21.95
N GLN A 29 11.82 -1.11 -22.32
CA GLN A 29 10.87 -0.18 -22.93
C GLN A 29 10.45 0.91 -21.93
N ALA A 30 10.12 0.56 -20.69
CA ALA A 30 9.74 1.53 -19.68
C ALA A 30 10.84 2.56 -19.36
N ILE A 31 12.11 2.13 -19.35
CA ILE A 31 13.27 3.03 -19.22
C ILE A 31 13.32 4.04 -20.36
N GLN A 32 13.13 3.59 -21.61
CA GLN A 32 13.13 4.47 -22.77
C GLN A 32 11.97 5.46 -22.73
N ASP A 33 10.77 4.98 -22.38
CA ASP A 33 9.58 5.82 -22.30
C ASP A 33 9.73 6.87 -21.18
N TYR A 34 10.18 6.49 -19.99
CA TYR A 34 10.41 7.41 -18.88
C TYR A 34 11.46 8.49 -19.20
N ARG A 35 12.53 8.13 -19.91
CA ARG A 35 13.57 9.09 -20.33
C ARG A 35 13.07 10.09 -21.36
N ARG A 36 12.08 9.70 -22.16
CA ARG A 36 11.46 10.57 -23.17
C ARG A 36 10.40 11.49 -22.56
N ASP A 37 9.58 10.95 -21.68
CA ASP A 37 8.45 11.65 -21.03
C ASP A 37 8.23 11.06 -19.63
N PRO A 38 8.86 11.65 -18.60
CA PRO A 38 8.74 11.16 -17.23
C PRO A 38 7.31 11.16 -16.73
N ALA A 39 6.82 9.98 -16.34
CA ALA A 39 5.50 9.78 -15.78
C ALA A 39 5.55 8.79 -14.59
N PRO A 40 4.60 8.83 -13.66
CA PRO A 40 4.52 7.87 -12.56
C PRO A 40 4.49 6.42 -13.07
N ILE A 41 5.35 5.57 -12.52
CA ILE A 41 5.39 4.14 -12.85
C ILE A 41 4.69 3.37 -11.74
N VAL A 42 3.72 2.54 -12.14
CA VAL A 42 3.02 1.61 -11.26
C VAL A 42 3.28 0.18 -11.72
N LEU A 43 3.72 -0.67 -10.81
CA LEU A 43 3.99 -2.09 -11.06
C LEU A 43 3.05 -2.94 -10.20
N ILE A 44 2.40 -3.93 -10.80
CA ILE A 44 1.52 -4.85 -10.09
C ILE A 44 1.81 -6.27 -10.57
N GLY A 45 2.07 -7.18 -9.64
CA GLY A 45 2.38 -8.57 -9.97
C GLY A 45 1.70 -9.58 -9.06
N HIS A 46 1.34 -10.74 -9.62
CA HIS A 46 0.76 -11.86 -8.90
C HIS A 46 1.67 -13.08 -8.99
N SER A 47 1.90 -13.78 -7.88
CA SER A 47 2.75 -14.98 -7.81
C SER A 47 4.15 -14.69 -8.37
N MET A 48 4.67 -15.50 -9.29
CA MET A 48 5.93 -15.22 -10.02
C MET A 48 5.94 -13.87 -10.74
N GLY A 49 4.77 -13.32 -11.08
CA GLY A 49 4.65 -11.96 -11.59
C GLY A 49 4.96 -10.90 -10.51
N GLY A 50 4.71 -11.20 -9.25
CA GLY A 50 5.13 -10.38 -8.10
C GLY A 50 6.64 -10.31 -7.99
N ASP A 51 7.32 -11.47 -8.08
CA ASP A 51 8.78 -11.54 -8.07
C ASP A 51 9.38 -10.78 -9.27
N SER A 52 8.76 -10.93 -10.45
CA SER A 52 9.18 -10.19 -11.65
C SER A 52 8.96 -8.68 -11.52
N ALA A 53 7.91 -8.24 -10.83
CA ALA A 53 7.67 -6.82 -10.56
C ALA A 53 8.72 -6.23 -9.61
N LEU A 54 9.19 -6.98 -8.62
CA LEU A 54 10.31 -6.59 -7.74
C LEU A 54 11.62 -6.50 -8.54
N ALA A 55 11.92 -7.51 -9.37
CA ALA A 55 13.09 -7.49 -10.24
C ALA A 55 13.04 -6.33 -11.26
N PHE A 56 11.86 -6.01 -11.78
CA PHE A 56 11.61 -4.84 -12.63
C PHE A 56 11.93 -3.54 -11.89
N ALA A 57 11.40 -3.38 -10.67
CA ALA A 57 11.67 -2.21 -9.83
C ALA A 57 13.17 -2.09 -9.51
N GLN A 58 13.87 -3.20 -9.22
CA GLN A 58 15.31 -3.21 -9.00
C GLN A 58 16.08 -2.78 -10.26
N ARG A 59 15.64 -3.18 -11.45
CA ARG A 59 16.26 -2.74 -12.73
C ARG A 59 16.06 -1.24 -12.95
N LEU A 60 14.87 -0.69 -12.62
CA LEU A 60 14.62 0.75 -12.62
C LEU A 60 15.48 1.50 -11.59
N ASN A 61 15.70 0.90 -10.42
CA ASN A 61 16.58 1.45 -9.38
C ASN A 61 18.01 1.66 -9.88
N ASN A 62 18.52 0.73 -10.67
CA ASN A 62 19.86 0.84 -11.27
C ASN A 62 19.98 1.98 -12.28
N GLU A 63 18.85 2.47 -12.80
CA GLU A 63 18.75 3.62 -13.70
C GLU A 63 18.31 4.91 -13.00
N ASN A 64 18.17 4.88 -11.65
CA ASN A 64 17.66 5.98 -10.82
C ASN A 64 16.25 6.44 -11.24
N ILE A 65 15.41 5.52 -11.69
CA ILE A 65 14.02 5.78 -12.06
C ILE A 65 13.11 5.38 -10.88
N PRO A 66 12.27 6.29 -10.36
CA PRO A 66 11.38 5.99 -9.26
C PRO A 66 10.20 5.11 -9.69
N VAL A 67 9.68 4.32 -8.75
CA VAL A 67 8.43 3.56 -8.88
C VAL A 67 7.43 4.12 -7.88
N SER A 68 6.36 4.73 -8.35
CA SER A 68 5.40 5.43 -7.50
C SER A 68 4.53 4.48 -6.67
N LEU A 69 4.26 3.29 -7.21
CA LEU A 69 3.54 2.23 -6.50
C LEU A 69 3.98 0.85 -7.02
N LEU A 70 4.32 -0.04 -6.12
CA LEU A 70 4.54 -1.46 -6.39
C LEU A 70 3.58 -2.29 -5.54
N VAL A 71 2.78 -3.14 -6.17
CA VAL A 71 1.85 -4.05 -5.49
C VAL A 71 2.19 -5.48 -5.85
N THR A 72 2.31 -6.33 -4.84
CA THR A 72 2.44 -7.78 -5.04
C THR A 72 1.25 -8.52 -4.44
N TYR A 73 0.72 -9.46 -5.21
CA TYR A 73 -0.29 -10.40 -4.77
C TYR A 73 0.35 -11.78 -4.63
N ASP A 74 0.40 -12.25 -3.42
CA ASP A 74 0.87 -13.59 -3.07
C ASP A 74 2.18 -13.98 -3.77
N PRO A 75 3.25 -13.13 -3.70
CA PRO A 75 4.54 -13.39 -4.33
C PRO A 75 5.14 -14.68 -3.76
N THR A 76 6.17 -15.22 -4.41
CA THR A 76 6.82 -16.42 -3.89
C THR A 76 7.63 -16.11 -2.62
N ARG A 77 7.98 -17.16 -1.84
CA ARG A 77 8.76 -17.01 -0.60
C ARG A 77 10.23 -16.67 -0.83
N ILE A 78 10.66 -16.65 -2.09
CA ILE A 78 12.03 -16.33 -2.53
C ILE A 78 12.09 -15.02 -3.32
N ALA A 79 11.02 -14.22 -3.25
CA ALA A 79 11.00 -12.90 -3.87
C ALA A 79 12.11 -12.00 -3.30
N ASP A 80 12.67 -11.14 -4.15
CA ASP A 80 13.66 -10.16 -3.75
C ASP A 80 13.09 -9.11 -2.79
N ASP A 81 13.97 -8.41 -2.07
CA ASP A 81 13.60 -7.29 -1.20
C ASP A 81 13.05 -6.11 -2.03
N VAL A 82 12.20 -5.28 -1.39
CA VAL A 82 11.70 -4.05 -2.01
C VAL A 82 12.85 -3.06 -2.21
N PRO A 83 13.15 -2.65 -3.46
CA PRO A 83 14.28 -1.75 -3.71
C PRO A 83 13.99 -0.30 -3.29
N PRO A 84 15.04 0.52 -3.02
CA PRO A 84 14.90 1.84 -2.42
C PRO A 84 14.27 2.91 -3.34
N ASN A 85 14.13 2.67 -4.64
CA ASN A 85 13.46 3.58 -5.58
C ASN A 85 11.94 3.46 -5.57
N VAL A 86 11.38 2.54 -4.77
CA VAL A 86 9.93 2.38 -4.63
C VAL A 86 9.40 3.35 -3.58
N GLU A 87 8.49 4.24 -3.98
CA GLU A 87 7.88 5.23 -3.10
C GLU A 87 6.80 4.61 -2.20
N ARG A 88 6.03 3.66 -2.74
CA ARG A 88 4.98 2.91 -2.01
C ARG A 88 5.00 1.45 -2.39
N TYR A 89 5.03 0.60 -1.40
CA TYR A 89 4.94 -0.84 -1.56
C TYR A 89 3.78 -1.42 -0.77
N ILE A 90 2.97 -2.25 -1.44
CA ILE A 90 1.86 -2.98 -0.82
C ILE A 90 2.01 -4.45 -1.15
N ASN A 91 2.12 -5.28 -0.12
CA ASN A 91 2.10 -6.73 -0.22
C ASN A 91 0.76 -7.27 0.29
N ILE A 92 0.06 -8.03 -0.52
CA ILE A 92 -1.18 -8.70 -0.16
C ILE A 92 -0.95 -10.18 -0.36
N PHE A 93 -0.94 -10.94 0.73
CA PHE A 93 -0.53 -12.34 0.66
C PHE A 93 -1.31 -13.22 1.65
N GLN A 94 -1.21 -14.52 1.47
CA GLN A 94 -1.79 -15.52 2.36
C GLN A 94 -0.70 -16.46 2.85
N SER A 95 -0.25 -16.28 4.10
CA SER A 95 0.89 -17.01 4.65
C SER A 95 0.68 -18.53 4.74
N SER A 96 -0.57 -18.99 4.73
CA SER A 96 -0.95 -20.41 4.67
C SER A 96 -0.78 -21.03 3.28
N ASN A 97 -0.57 -20.22 2.24
CA ASN A 97 -0.44 -20.71 0.87
C ASN A 97 0.96 -21.31 0.63
N ILE A 98 1.00 -22.51 0.05
CA ILE A 98 2.24 -23.24 -0.26
C ILE A 98 2.91 -22.67 -1.54
N MET A 99 2.11 -22.21 -2.51
CA MET A 99 2.59 -21.72 -3.82
C MET A 99 3.03 -20.26 -3.80
N GLY A 100 2.57 -19.50 -2.83
CA GLY A 100 2.87 -18.09 -2.63
C GLY A 100 3.15 -17.82 -1.15
N GLY A 101 2.55 -16.76 -0.62
CA GLY A 101 2.63 -16.42 0.81
C GLY A 101 3.95 -15.77 1.20
N GLY A 102 4.65 -15.16 0.23
CA GLY A 102 5.88 -14.44 0.47
C GLY A 102 5.63 -13.14 1.25
N ASN A 103 6.20 -13.06 2.45
CA ASN A 103 6.28 -11.81 3.18
C ASN A 103 7.56 -11.08 2.72
N VAL A 104 7.42 -10.24 1.70
CA VAL A 104 8.54 -9.50 1.11
C VAL A 104 9.02 -8.45 2.10
N VAL A 105 10.32 -8.37 2.32
CA VAL A 105 10.94 -7.42 3.22
C VAL A 105 11.50 -6.21 2.46
N GLN A 106 11.86 -5.19 3.21
CA GLN A 106 12.43 -3.96 2.69
C GLN A 106 13.96 -4.08 2.58
N ALA A 107 14.54 -3.60 1.50
CA ALA A 107 15.98 -3.40 1.42
C ALA A 107 16.45 -2.37 2.47
N SER A 108 17.71 -2.47 2.91
CA SER A 108 18.27 -1.65 3.99
C SER A 108 18.23 -0.13 3.75
N ARG A 109 18.08 0.31 2.48
CA ARG A 109 17.97 1.72 2.09
C ARG A 109 16.56 2.13 1.66
N PHE A 110 15.58 1.29 1.93
CA PHE A 110 14.19 1.63 1.64
C PHE A 110 13.69 2.69 2.62
N HIS A 111 13.09 3.77 2.11
CA HIS A 111 12.53 4.87 2.89
C HIS A 111 11.11 5.23 2.46
N GLY A 112 10.52 4.40 1.59
CA GLY A 112 9.16 4.58 1.11
C GLY A 112 8.09 4.15 2.12
N HIS A 113 6.85 4.24 1.70
CA HIS A 113 5.72 3.69 2.42
C HIS A 113 5.66 2.18 2.23
N TYR A 114 5.41 1.46 3.28
CA TYR A 114 5.34 -0.01 3.26
C TYR A 114 4.15 -0.51 4.06
N ALA A 115 3.34 -1.36 3.44
CA ALA A 115 2.31 -2.11 4.13
C ALA A 115 2.20 -3.54 3.60
N SER A 116 2.07 -4.50 4.50
CA SER A 116 1.92 -5.92 4.20
C SER A 116 0.68 -6.47 4.89
N PHE A 117 -0.20 -7.11 4.11
CA PHE A 117 -1.50 -7.62 4.53
C PHE A 117 -1.53 -9.13 4.40
N ASN A 118 -1.50 -9.83 5.52
CA ASN A 118 -1.67 -11.28 5.56
C ASN A 118 -3.15 -11.62 5.68
N LEU A 119 -3.70 -12.25 4.66
CA LEU A 119 -5.10 -12.65 4.56
C LEU A 119 -5.31 -14.12 4.98
N LYS A 120 -4.47 -14.67 5.88
CA LYS A 120 -4.49 -16.09 6.26
C LYS A 120 -5.85 -16.57 6.79
N ASP A 121 -6.62 -15.67 7.42
CA ASP A 121 -7.92 -15.95 8.03
C ASP A 121 -9.10 -15.74 7.06
N HIS A 122 -8.84 -15.22 5.85
CA HIS A 122 -9.82 -15.07 4.77
C HIS A 122 -9.83 -16.31 3.87
N SER A 123 -10.53 -17.35 4.26
CA SER A 123 -10.52 -18.65 3.56
C SER A 123 -11.14 -18.61 2.16
N GLU A 124 -11.96 -17.61 1.86
CA GLU A 124 -12.55 -17.36 0.54
C GLU A 124 -11.55 -16.77 -0.46
N ILE A 125 -10.45 -16.18 0.04
CA ILE A 125 -9.37 -15.61 -0.76
C ILE A 125 -8.23 -16.64 -0.81
N ILE A 126 -7.94 -17.13 -1.99
CA ILE A 126 -6.88 -18.11 -2.23
C ILE A 126 -5.94 -17.60 -3.33
N HIS A 127 -4.80 -18.26 -3.51
CA HIS A 127 -3.77 -17.86 -4.48
C HIS A 127 -4.32 -17.49 -5.87
N ILE A 128 -5.27 -18.27 -6.41
CA ILE A 128 -5.78 -18.07 -7.76
C ILE A 128 -6.86 -16.99 -7.91
N ASN A 129 -7.31 -16.37 -6.81
CA ASN A 129 -8.34 -15.34 -6.84
C ASN A 129 -8.00 -14.08 -6.05
N ILE A 130 -6.89 -14.05 -5.33
CA ILE A 130 -6.48 -12.92 -4.47
C ILE A 130 -6.43 -11.60 -5.26
N GLU A 131 -5.97 -11.63 -6.50
CA GLU A 131 -5.92 -10.44 -7.37
C GLU A 131 -7.29 -10.03 -7.93
N LYS A 132 -8.33 -10.87 -7.72
CA LYS A 132 -9.71 -10.61 -8.16
C LYS A 132 -10.59 -10.03 -7.06
N ALA A 133 -10.07 -9.90 -5.84
CA ALA A 133 -10.81 -9.32 -4.73
C ALA A 133 -11.25 -7.89 -5.08
N GLU A 134 -12.53 -7.72 -5.34
CA GLU A 134 -13.11 -6.49 -5.92
C GLU A 134 -12.80 -5.26 -5.09
N ARG A 135 -12.96 -5.35 -3.77
CA ARG A 135 -12.67 -4.26 -2.84
C ARG A 135 -11.21 -3.82 -2.85
N ILE A 136 -10.28 -4.75 -3.05
CA ILE A 136 -8.85 -4.45 -3.20
C ILE A 136 -8.62 -3.73 -4.52
N GLN A 137 -9.17 -4.24 -5.62
CA GLN A 137 -9.03 -3.64 -6.95
C GLN A 137 -9.57 -2.21 -6.97
N GLU A 138 -10.73 -1.94 -6.36
CA GLU A 138 -11.31 -0.59 -6.29
C GLU A 138 -10.39 0.43 -5.61
N GLN A 139 -9.79 0.05 -4.47
CA GLN A 139 -8.86 0.91 -3.75
C GLN A 139 -7.60 1.19 -4.57
N LEU A 140 -7.05 0.16 -5.25
CA LEU A 140 -5.87 0.32 -6.10
C LEU A 140 -6.16 1.20 -7.33
N VAL A 141 -7.28 0.98 -8.01
CA VAL A 141 -7.67 1.81 -9.18
C VAL A 141 -7.79 3.28 -8.78
N ARG A 142 -8.42 3.57 -7.64
CA ARG A 142 -8.54 4.94 -7.12
C ARG A 142 -7.17 5.55 -6.82
N LYS A 143 -6.27 4.79 -6.18
CA LYS A 143 -4.91 5.27 -5.89
C LYS A 143 -4.10 5.53 -7.16
N ILE A 144 -4.18 4.63 -8.14
CA ILE A 144 -3.48 4.79 -9.42
C ILE A 144 -3.99 6.03 -10.16
N ALA A 145 -5.30 6.28 -10.15
CA ALA A 145 -5.88 7.48 -10.74
C ALA A 145 -5.38 8.77 -10.04
N GLU A 146 -5.28 8.75 -8.71
CA GLU A 146 -4.69 9.85 -7.93
C GLU A 146 -3.23 10.11 -8.33
N LEU A 147 -2.39 9.06 -8.36
CA LEU A 147 -0.98 9.18 -8.72
C LEU A 147 -0.76 9.69 -10.15
N SER A 148 -1.68 9.38 -11.06
CA SER A 148 -1.62 9.87 -12.46
C SER A 148 -1.94 11.36 -12.59
N SER A 149 -2.70 11.93 -11.65
CA SER A 149 -3.11 13.34 -11.67
C SER A 149 -2.25 14.24 -10.78
N THR A 150 -1.70 13.69 -9.71
CA THR A 150 -0.91 14.44 -8.73
C THR A 150 0.21 13.55 -8.20
N PRO A 151 1.49 13.79 -8.57
CA PRO A 151 2.59 13.09 -7.94
C PRO A 151 2.55 13.33 -6.43
N ALA A 152 2.23 12.30 -5.68
CA ALA A 152 2.10 12.41 -4.24
C ALA A 152 3.49 12.35 -3.60
N ALA A 153 3.98 13.46 -3.11
CA ALA A 153 5.17 13.47 -2.28
C ALA A 153 4.92 12.66 -1.00
N VAL A 154 5.89 11.83 -0.63
CA VAL A 154 5.91 11.15 0.67
C VAL A 154 6.13 12.22 1.74
N GLN A 155 5.10 12.54 2.52
CA GLN A 155 5.19 13.53 3.59
C GLN A 155 5.23 12.87 4.96
N GLY A 156 6.20 13.26 5.76
CA GLY A 156 6.38 12.83 7.15
C GLY A 156 7.00 11.44 7.29
N GLU A 157 7.10 10.98 8.54
CA GLU A 157 7.62 9.65 8.86
C GLU A 157 6.63 8.57 8.36
N ALA A 158 7.15 7.56 7.68
CA ALA A 158 6.40 6.38 7.25
C ALA A 158 6.86 5.17 8.07
N VAL A 159 5.99 4.67 8.94
CA VAL A 159 6.26 3.46 9.73
C VAL A 159 5.75 2.25 8.94
N PRO A 160 6.58 1.21 8.72
CA PRO A 160 6.14 -0.02 8.07
C PRO A 160 4.98 -0.69 8.81
N LEU A 161 3.99 -1.16 8.06
CA LEU A 161 2.86 -1.91 8.59
C LEU A 161 2.94 -3.37 8.21
N HIS A 162 2.72 -4.25 9.19
CA HIS A 162 2.54 -5.69 9.02
C HIS A 162 1.25 -6.08 9.71
N LEU A 163 0.26 -6.51 8.96
CA LEU A 163 -1.09 -6.71 9.43
C LEU A 163 -1.57 -8.13 9.13
N GLU A 164 -2.18 -8.76 10.11
CA GLU A 164 -2.99 -9.96 9.95
C GLU A 164 -4.46 -9.53 9.93
N VAL A 165 -5.09 -9.59 8.76
CA VAL A 165 -6.47 -9.09 8.61
C VAL A 165 -7.44 -10.11 9.18
N PRO A 166 -8.26 -9.77 10.21
CA PRO A 166 -9.23 -10.69 10.80
C PRO A 166 -10.27 -11.15 9.78
N ALA A 167 -10.74 -12.40 9.88
CA ALA A 167 -11.67 -13.02 8.94
C ALA A 167 -12.99 -12.23 8.74
N ASP A 168 -13.46 -11.55 9.79
CA ASP A 168 -14.68 -10.73 9.79
C ASP A 168 -14.42 -9.26 9.44
N ALA A 169 -13.15 -8.87 9.27
CA ALA A 169 -12.80 -7.51 8.92
C ALA A 169 -12.88 -7.26 7.42
N ALA A 170 -13.39 -6.09 7.06
CA ALA A 170 -13.30 -5.62 5.69
C ALA A 170 -11.83 -5.33 5.32
N ILE A 171 -11.39 -5.82 4.16
CA ILE A 171 -10.05 -5.56 3.67
C ILE A 171 -9.95 -4.09 3.23
N GLU A 172 -9.21 -3.31 4.00
CA GLU A 172 -8.90 -1.92 3.74
C GLU A 172 -7.39 -1.78 3.58
N LEU A 173 -6.97 -1.08 2.54
CA LEU A 173 -5.55 -0.90 2.24
C LEU A 173 -5.04 0.41 2.84
N TRP A 174 -3.91 0.30 3.51
CA TRP A 174 -3.11 1.42 4.00
C TRP A 174 -1.74 1.39 3.31
N ASP A 175 -1.07 2.51 3.24
CA ASP A 175 0.27 2.55 2.61
C ASP A 175 1.40 2.51 3.63
N SER A 176 1.16 2.95 4.86
CA SER A 176 2.14 3.00 5.96
C SER A 176 1.47 3.38 7.27
N GLY A 177 2.24 3.44 8.35
CA GLY A 177 1.86 4.01 9.63
C GLY A 177 2.30 5.46 9.77
N LEU A 178 1.43 6.29 10.36
CA LEU A 178 1.71 7.66 10.76
C LEU A 178 1.87 7.73 12.28
N PRO A 179 3.04 8.13 12.82
CA PRO A 179 3.18 8.34 14.24
C PRO A 179 2.48 9.63 14.67
N VAL A 180 1.63 9.52 15.69
CA VAL A 180 0.94 10.64 16.33
C VAL A 180 1.13 10.58 17.84
N GLN A 181 0.94 11.68 18.54
CA GLN A 181 0.94 11.72 20.00
C GLN A 181 -0.49 11.70 20.51
N ALA A 182 -0.76 10.86 21.51
CA ALA A 182 -2.03 10.83 22.20
C ALA A 182 -2.21 12.07 23.07
N HIS A 183 -3.44 12.59 23.16
CA HIS A 183 -3.82 13.63 24.10
C HIS A 183 -4.30 13.04 25.43
N ALA A 184 -4.47 13.90 26.42
CA ALA A 184 -5.13 13.50 27.66
C ALA A 184 -6.52 12.93 27.36
N ASP A 185 -6.87 11.83 28.04
CA ASP A 185 -8.14 11.11 27.90
C ASP A 185 -8.33 10.34 26.58
N ASP A 186 -7.33 10.30 25.68
CA ASP A 186 -7.37 9.45 24.50
C ASP A 186 -7.33 7.96 24.87
N THR A 187 -8.01 7.19 24.05
CA THR A 187 -7.98 5.73 24.03
C THR A 187 -7.74 5.26 22.59
N LEU A 188 -7.25 4.04 22.39
CA LEU A 188 -7.16 3.51 21.03
C LEU A 188 -8.51 3.53 20.31
N LYS A 189 -9.62 3.36 21.02
CA LYS A 189 -10.97 3.42 20.46
C LYS A 189 -11.34 4.82 19.98
N SER A 190 -11.05 5.87 20.76
CA SER A 190 -11.33 7.25 20.36
C SER A 190 -10.45 7.66 19.19
N MET A 191 -9.17 7.29 19.20
CA MET A 191 -8.26 7.54 18.08
C MET A 191 -8.69 6.79 16.81
N ALA A 192 -9.11 5.53 16.92
CA ALA A 192 -9.63 4.78 15.77
C ALA A 192 -10.83 5.49 15.11
N ALA A 193 -11.73 6.04 15.92
CA ALA A 193 -12.87 6.82 15.42
C ALA A 193 -12.43 8.13 14.76
N THR A 194 -11.50 8.86 15.38
CA THR A 194 -10.97 10.13 14.87
C THR A 194 -10.27 9.97 13.52
N TYR A 195 -9.50 8.89 13.35
CA TYR A 195 -8.75 8.61 12.12
C TYR A 195 -9.48 7.72 11.14
N HIS A 196 -10.73 7.35 11.43
CA HIS A 196 -11.59 6.49 10.59
C HIS A 196 -10.95 5.15 10.24
N VAL A 197 -10.28 4.54 11.20
CA VAL A 197 -9.65 3.21 11.05
C VAL A 197 -10.29 2.21 12.00
N PRO A 198 -10.31 0.91 11.65
CA PRO A 198 -10.87 -0.11 12.53
C PRO A 198 -10.05 -0.22 13.84
N PRO A 199 -10.69 -0.32 15.00
CA PRO A 199 -9.97 -0.44 16.28
C PRO A 199 -8.99 -1.61 16.35
N TRP A 200 -9.27 -2.72 15.68
CA TRP A 200 -8.39 -3.88 15.63
C TRP A 200 -7.02 -3.54 15.01
N SER A 201 -7.01 -2.72 13.97
CA SER A 201 -5.76 -2.36 13.28
C SER A 201 -4.84 -1.53 14.17
N LEU A 202 -5.40 -0.59 14.96
CA LEU A 202 -4.62 0.17 15.94
C LEU A 202 -4.07 -0.73 17.04
N ALA A 203 -4.90 -1.66 17.52
CA ALA A 203 -4.50 -2.60 18.56
C ALA A 203 -3.32 -3.47 18.12
N GLU A 204 -3.38 -3.98 16.91
CA GLU A 204 -2.34 -4.83 16.33
C GLU A 204 -1.05 -4.06 16.07
N ILE A 205 -1.14 -2.94 15.35
CA ILE A 205 0.03 -2.12 14.98
C ILE A 205 0.79 -1.63 16.20
N ASN A 206 0.07 -1.28 17.28
CA ASN A 206 0.67 -0.77 18.51
C ASN A 206 0.92 -1.85 19.57
N ALA A 207 0.61 -3.11 19.29
CA ALA A 207 0.71 -4.23 20.23
C ALA A 207 -0.01 -3.93 21.58
N MET A 208 -1.21 -3.34 21.51
CA MET A 208 -1.98 -2.88 22.67
C MET A 208 -3.42 -3.41 22.61
N SER A 209 -4.05 -3.54 23.77
CA SER A 209 -5.50 -3.79 23.82
C SER A 209 -6.28 -2.56 23.31
N VAL A 210 -7.38 -2.78 22.58
CA VAL A 210 -8.30 -1.70 22.14
C VAL A 210 -8.79 -0.83 23.34
N ARG A 211 -8.86 -1.42 24.53
CA ARG A 211 -9.30 -0.74 25.75
C ARG A 211 -8.16 -0.18 26.61
N ALA A 212 -6.92 -0.31 26.14
CA ALA A 212 -5.78 0.21 26.90
C ALA A 212 -5.89 1.74 27.01
N PRO A 213 -5.70 2.30 28.21
CA PRO A 213 -5.57 3.74 28.36
C PRO A 213 -4.27 4.21 27.72
N LEU A 214 -4.28 5.41 27.20
CA LEU A 214 -3.10 6.07 26.65
C LEU A 214 -2.63 7.16 27.61
N SER A 215 -1.32 7.35 27.68
CA SER A 215 -0.74 8.47 28.38
C SER A 215 -0.64 9.67 27.46
N GLU A 216 -0.75 10.89 28.00
CA GLU A 216 -0.51 12.12 27.24
C GLU A 216 0.90 12.11 26.66
N GLY A 217 1.02 12.44 25.36
CA GLY A 217 2.28 12.39 24.63
C GLY A 217 2.73 10.98 24.20
N GLN A 218 1.97 9.94 24.54
CA GLN A 218 2.30 8.59 24.09
C GLN A 218 2.27 8.51 22.57
N ARG A 219 3.34 7.97 21.98
CA ARG A 219 3.42 7.72 20.53
C ARG A 219 2.51 6.56 20.15
N VAL A 220 1.59 6.81 19.23
CA VAL A 220 0.66 5.82 18.65
C VAL A 220 0.82 5.82 17.14
N ILE A 221 0.91 4.65 16.53
CA ILE A 221 0.98 4.51 15.08
C ILE A 221 -0.43 4.34 14.53
N ILE A 222 -0.82 5.22 13.62
CA ILE A 222 -2.12 5.20 12.94
C ILE A 222 -1.92 4.73 11.50
N PRO A 223 -2.69 3.75 10.99
CA PRO A 223 -2.63 3.38 9.57
C PRO A 223 -3.02 4.56 8.70
N ARG A 224 -2.22 4.85 7.70
CA ARG A 224 -2.46 5.90 6.71
C ARG A 224 -3.24 5.31 5.54
N HIS A 225 -4.45 5.81 5.31
CA HIS A 225 -5.29 5.34 4.20
C HIS A 225 -4.55 5.45 2.86
N LEU A 226 -4.61 4.38 2.07
CA LEU A 226 -4.01 4.36 0.72
C LEU A 226 -4.64 5.45 -0.17
N VAL A 227 -5.95 5.59 -0.08
CA VAL A 227 -6.70 6.66 -0.73
C VAL A 227 -7.20 7.60 0.37
N PRO A 228 -6.85 8.89 0.34
CA PRO A 228 -7.35 9.83 1.32
C PRO A 228 -8.87 9.79 1.44
N MET A 229 -9.35 9.73 2.68
CA MET A 229 -10.79 9.87 2.92
C MET A 229 -11.24 11.27 2.52
N PRO A 230 -12.40 11.43 1.85
CA PRO A 230 -12.94 12.75 1.59
C PRO A 230 -13.13 13.48 2.93
N VAL A 231 -12.44 14.60 3.09
CA VAL A 231 -12.60 15.45 4.28
C VAL A 231 -14.06 15.93 4.26
N PRO A 232 -14.84 15.71 5.33
CA PRO A 232 -16.17 16.29 5.42
C PRO A 232 -16.01 17.81 5.27
N SER A 233 -16.81 18.44 4.42
CA SER A 233 -16.74 19.87 4.06
C SER A 233 -17.15 20.83 5.21
N THR A 234 -16.90 20.45 6.46
CA THR A 234 -17.25 21.21 7.67
C THR A 234 -16.03 21.40 8.56
N ILE A 235 -15.01 22.08 8.01
CA ILE A 235 -14.15 22.92 8.84
C ILE A 235 -14.32 24.33 8.31
N THR A 236 -15.38 24.99 8.78
CA THR A 236 -15.52 26.44 8.71
C THR A 236 -14.29 27.03 9.40
N SER A 237 -13.43 27.66 8.63
CA SER A 237 -12.28 28.40 9.14
C SER A 237 -12.76 29.39 10.22
N TYR A 238 -12.40 29.14 11.46
CA TYR A 238 -12.50 30.13 12.51
C TYR A 238 -11.44 31.17 12.23
N ALA A 239 -11.80 32.22 11.52
CA ALA A 239 -11.00 33.42 11.45
C ALA A 239 -11.07 34.11 12.81
N PRO A 240 -9.98 34.40 13.52
CA PRO A 240 -10.02 35.22 14.69
C PRO A 240 -10.37 36.65 14.24
N ASN A 241 -11.54 37.14 14.65
CA ASN A 241 -11.89 38.56 14.54
C ASN A 241 -10.86 39.37 15.30
N GLY A 242 -10.08 40.18 14.58
CA GLY A 242 -9.24 41.21 15.17
C GLY A 242 -10.09 42.31 15.79
N HIS A 243 -9.70 42.70 16.97
CA HIS A 243 -9.89 44.02 17.54
C HIS A 243 -8.53 44.52 18.06
#